data_5ac0d5cd94778f657b14f64dffc31998
#
_entry.id   5ac0d5cd94778f657b14f64dffc31998
#
_cell.length_a   1.000
_cell.length_b   1.000
_cell.length_c   1.000
_cell.angle_alpha   90.00
_cell.angle_beta   90.00
_cell.angle_gamma   90.00
#
_symmetry.space_group_name_H-M   'P 1'
#
loop_
_entity.id
_entity.type
_entity.pdbx_description
1 polymer ?
#
loop_
_entity_poly.entity_id
_entity_poly.type
_entity_poly.pdbx_seq_one_letter_code
_entity_poly.pdbx_strand_id
1 'polypeptide(L)'
;VGLPLGIELVRRGHEVFGLRRNVSHGELEGHGIKPLTLDITQREAVLKIKEPFDWVVNTVSSTKGGVEDYRAVYLEATRHLIDLFSRQPIRRYVYTSSTSVYAQTDGSWVAEESPTEPQSETSQVLVKTEKRLFAAALATNFPAIILRVAGIYGPERGHLFQQFLRGEARLSGDGSRLINMIHRDDVVAAIIAALEVGVAGRIYNVADDEPVTQREFFSWLSDQLAMPMPPPATRQEMTRKRGVTSKRVSNRKLRSELKCELKYPTFRQGYSAEITRLQAAGQLFAGAGG
;
A
#
# COMPACT_ATOMS: atom_id res chain seq x y z
N VAL A 1 -7.55 1.42 -0.47
CA VAL A 1 -7.37 0.25 -1.35
C VAL A 1 -8.56 -0.70 -1.24
N GLY A 2 -8.98 -1.10 -0.03
CA GLY A 2 -10.02 -2.12 0.16
C GLY A 2 -11.34 -1.82 -0.56
N LEU A 3 -11.91 -0.62 -0.40
CA LEU A 3 -13.18 -0.28 -1.05
C LEU A 3 -13.09 -0.28 -2.58
N PRO A 4 -12.11 0.39 -3.23
CA PRO A 4 -11.96 0.29 -4.69
C PRO A 4 -11.74 -1.14 -5.19
N LEU A 5 -11.01 -1.97 -4.43
CA LEU A 5 -10.85 -3.39 -4.75
C LEU A 5 -12.19 -4.12 -4.70
N GLY A 6 -12.97 -3.92 -3.63
CA GLY A 6 -14.29 -4.55 -3.49
C GLY A 6 -15.23 -4.18 -4.63
N ILE A 7 -15.27 -2.91 -5.00
CA ILE A 7 -16.09 -2.42 -6.14
C ILE A 7 -15.67 -3.10 -7.45
N GLU A 8 -14.37 -3.19 -7.71
CA GLU A 8 -13.88 -3.82 -8.94
C GLU A 8 -14.15 -5.34 -8.97
N LEU A 9 -14.05 -6.03 -7.83
CA LEU A 9 -14.40 -7.44 -7.73
C LEU A 9 -15.89 -7.69 -7.94
N VAL A 10 -16.77 -6.86 -7.36
CA VAL A 10 -18.21 -6.91 -7.64
C VAL A 10 -18.50 -6.71 -9.13
N ARG A 11 -17.86 -5.70 -9.76
CA ARG A 11 -18.00 -5.45 -11.20
C ARG A 11 -17.57 -6.66 -12.05
N ARG A 12 -16.61 -7.46 -11.57
CA ARG A 12 -16.17 -8.73 -12.21
C ARG A 12 -17.06 -9.93 -11.91
N GLY A 13 -18.16 -9.74 -11.16
CA GLY A 13 -19.14 -10.79 -10.86
C GLY A 13 -18.81 -11.63 -9.63
N HIS A 14 -17.86 -11.21 -8.78
CA HIS A 14 -17.59 -11.88 -7.52
C HIS A 14 -18.59 -11.48 -6.43
N GLU A 15 -18.90 -12.41 -5.55
CA GLU A 15 -19.53 -12.11 -4.27
C GLU A 15 -18.47 -11.58 -3.29
N VAL A 16 -18.64 -10.36 -2.82
CA VAL A 16 -17.62 -9.65 -2.03
C VAL A 16 -18.11 -9.33 -0.63
N PHE A 17 -17.32 -9.70 0.36
CA PHE A 17 -17.53 -9.33 1.77
C PHE A 17 -16.49 -8.27 2.17
N GLY A 18 -16.95 -7.16 2.70
CA GLY A 18 -16.11 -6.07 3.20
C GLY A 18 -16.03 -6.07 4.72
N LEU A 19 -14.88 -6.46 5.27
CA LEU A 19 -14.68 -6.50 6.70
C LEU A 19 -14.13 -5.18 7.22
N ARG A 20 -14.83 -4.58 8.19
CA ARG A 20 -14.42 -3.36 8.89
C ARG A 20 -14.81 -3.40 10.36
N ARG A 21 -14.09 -2.65 11.22
CA ARG A 21 -14.43 -2.47 12.63
C ARG A 21 -15.77 -1.74 12.82
N ASN A 22 -15.96 -0.69 12.02
CA ASN A 22 -17.17 0.13 12.00
C ASN A 22 -17.61 0.26 10.55
N VAL A 23 -18.87 -0.03 10.29
CA VAL A 23 -19.49 0.13 8.97
C VAL A 23 -20.63 1.15 9.13
N SER A 24 -20.56 2.24 8.38
CA SER A 24 -21.71 3.12 8.23
C SER A 24 -22.75 2.41 7.38
N HIS A 25 -24.02 2.42 7.81
CA HIS A 25 -25.10 1.78 7.06
C HIS A 25 -25.14 2.27 5.61
N GLY A 26 -25.17 1.33 4.66
CA GLY A 26 -25.26 1.61 3.23
C GLY A 26 -23.94 1.90 2.51
N GLU A 27 -22.83 2.12 3.23
CA GLU A 27 -21.56 2.49 2.57
C GLU A 27 -20.97 1.36 1.70
N LEU A 28 -21.09 0.12 2.13
CA LEU A 28 -20.60 -1.05 1.38
C LEU A 28 -21.70 -1.63 0.48
N GLU A 29 -22.92 -1.71 1.01
CA GLU A 29 -24.09 -2.28 0.32
C GLU A 29 -24.45 -1.51 -0.95
N GLY A 30 -24.28 -0.17 -0.95
CA GLY A 30 -24.49 0.67 -2.14
C GLY A 30 -23.57 0.33 -3.30
N HIS A 31 -22.49 -0.42 -3.04
CA HIS A 31 -21.56 -0.94 -4.04
C HIS A 31 -21.69 -2.46 -4.26
N GLY A 32 -22.72 -3.10 -3.72
CA GLY A 32 -22.92 -4.55 -3.82
C GLY A 32 -21.96 -5.37 -2.95
N ILE A 33 -21.32 -4.75 -1.96
CA ILE A 33 -20.39 -5.40 -1.03
C ILE A 33 -21.14 -5.74 0.27
N LYS A 34 -21.13 -7.00 0.68
CA LYS A 34 -21.73 -7.46 1.93
C LYS A 34 -20.88 -7.07 3.14
N PRO A 35 -21.40 -6.32 4.12
CA PRO A 35 -20.60 -5.90 5.26
C PRO A 35 -20.38 -7.05 6.27
N LEU A 36 -19.14 -7.16 6.77
CA LEU A 36 -18.78 -7.94 7.95
C LEU A 36 -18.21 -7.00 9.00
N THR A 37 -18.95 -6.79 10.10
CA THR A 37 -18.51 -5.89 11.17
C THR A 37 -17.84 -6.66 12.28
N LEU A 38 -16.51 -6.59 12.32
CA LEU A 38 -15.70 -7.14 13.42
C LEU A 38 -14.32 -6.50 13.48
N ASP A 39 -13.67 -6.61 14.62
CA ASP A 39 -12.28 -6.22 14.82
C ASP A 39 -11.38 -7.47 14.69
N ILE A 40 -10.53 -7.48 13.66
CA ILE A 40 -9.60 -8.60 13.41
C ILE A 40 -8.52 -8.76 14.48
N THR A 41 -8.33 -7.77 15.36
CA THR A 41 -7.45 -7.87 16.52
C THR A 41 -8.07 -8.72 17.64
N GLN A 42 -9.37 -8.99 17.57
CA GLN A 42 -10.12 -9.81 18.52
C GLN A 42 -10.24 -11.24 18.00
N ARG A 43 -9.41 -12.14 18.54
CA ARG A 43 -9.30 -13.53 18.06
C ARG A 43 -10.64 -14.27 18.05
N GLU A 44 -11.41 -14.15 19.13
CA GLU A 44 -12.71 -14.82 19.27
C GLU A 44 -13.74 -14.33 18.24
N ALA A 45 -13.67 -13.05 17.85
CA ALA A 45 -14.52 -12.49 16.81
C ALA A 45 -14.14 -13.06 15.44
N VAL A 46 -12.84 -13.12 15.12
CA VAL A 46 -12.34 -13.69 13.86
C VAL A 46 -12.74 -15.16 13.72
N LEU A 47 -12.60 -15.96 14.78
CA LEU A 47 -12.91 -17.41 14.74
C LEU A 47 -14.41 -17.71 14.64
N LYS A 48 -15.30 -16.71 14.78
CA LYS A 48 -16.75 -16.87 14.58
C LYS A 48 -17.17 -16.69 13.12
N ILE A 49 -16.28 -16.24 12.23
CA ILE A 49 -16.56 -16.15 10.80
C ILE A 49 -16.80 -17.57 10.26
N LYS A 50 -17.96 -17.80 9.66
CA LYS A 50 -18.37 -19.12 9.13
C LYS A 50 -18.55 -19.10 7.61
N GLU A 51 -18.59 -17.92 7.03
CA GLU A 51 -18.75 -17.75 5.59
C GLU A 51 -17.60 -18.40 4.86
N PRO A 52 -17.86 -19.22 3.84
CA PRO A 52 -16.79 -19.78 3.00
C PRO A 52 -16.26 -18.71 2.06
N PHE A 53 -14.95 -18.68 1.90
CA PHE A 53 -14.30 -17.78 0.95
C PHE A 53 -13.35 -18.55 0.05
N ASP A 54 -13.32 -18.22 -1.25
CA ASP A 54 -12.26 -18.67 -2.15
C ASP A 54 -11.00 -17.82 -1.96
N TRP A 55 -11.16 -16.52 -1.83
CA TRP A 55 -10.10 -15.54 -1.76
C TRP A 55 -10.21 -14.66 -0.53
N VAL A 56 -9.08 -14.40 0.09
CA VAL A 56 -8.98 -13.45 1.21
C VAL A 56 -7.93 -12.42 0.90
N VAL A 57 -8.27 -11.14 1.03
CA VAL A 57 -7.33 -10.03 0.85
C VAL A 57 -7.23 -9.22 2.12
N ASN A 58 -6.03 -9.19 2.70
CA ASN A 58 -5.73 -8.43 3.89
C ASN A 58 -5.06 -7.09 3.52
N THR A 59 -5.87 -6.03 3.44
CA THR A 59 -5.43 -4.65 3.16
C THR A 59 -5.53 -3.76 4.40
N VAL A 60 -5.48 -4.32 5.58
CA VAL A 60 -5.59 -3.54 6.83
C VAL A 60 -4.45 -2.55 6.95
N SER A 61 -4.72 -1.46 7.64
CA SER A 61 -3.72 -0.46 7.97
C SER A 61 -3.88 0.04 9.41
N SER A 62 -2.74 0.27 10.07
CA SER A 62 -2.69 0.97 11.35
C SER A 62 -3.29 2.36 11.21
N THR A 63 -4.13 2.76 12.16
CA THR A 63 -4.76 4.08 12.21
C THR A 63 -4.19 4.97 13.29
N LYS A 64 -3.67 4.37 14.38
CA LYS A 64 -3.09 5.09 15.51
C LYS A 64 -1.58 5.32 15.33
N GLY A 65 -0.93 4.47 14.52
CA GLY A 65 0.53 4.45 14.41
C GLY A 65 1.20 3.88 15.67
N GLY A 66 2.54 3.87 15.66
CA GLY A 66 3.31 3.30 16.76
C GLY A 66 3.44 1.77 16.68
N VAL A 67 4.40 1.22 17.42
CA VAL A 67 4.78 -0.20 17.32
C VAL A 67 3.70 -1.13 17.83
N GLU A 68 2.99 -0.75 18.89
CA GLU A 68 1.95 -1.60 19.50
C GLU A 68 0.72 -1.73 18.58
N ASP A 69 0.28 -0.63 17.95
CA ASP A 69 -0.81 -0.68 16.98
C ASP A 69 -0.40 -1.51 15.75
N TYR A 70 0.85 -1.36 15.28
CA TYR A 70 1.39 -2.20 14.21
C TYR A 70 1.41 -3.68 14.59
N ARG A 71 1.85 -4.02 15.80
CA ARG A 71 1.87 -5.39 16.30
C ARG A 71 0.46 -5.98 16.32
N ALA A 72 -0.51 -5.25 16.89
CA ALA A 72 -1.88 -5.73 16.98
C ALA A 72 -2.53 -5.92 15.61
N VAL A 73 -2.42 -4.89 14.72
CA VAL A 73 -3.13 -4.85 13.44
C VAL A 73 -2.47 -5.72 12.37
N TYR A 74 -1.12 -5.76 12.31
CA TYR A 74 -0.44 -6.52 11.26
C TYR A 74 -0.04 -7.93 11.71
N LEU A 75 0.62 -8.07 12.86
CA LEU A 75 1.18 -9.36 13.27
C LEU A 75 0.13 -10.26 13.93
N GLU A 76 -0.54 -9.77 14.98
CA GLU A 76 -1.49 -10.60 15.74
C GLU A 76 -2.77 -10.85 14.94
N ALA A 77 -3.33 -9.83 14.28
CA ALA A 77 -4.49 -10.03 13.43
C ALA A 77 -4.22 -11.00 12.27
N THR A 78 -3.03 -10.93 11.64
CA THR A 78 -2.65 -11.93 10.63
C THR A 78 -2.56 -13.34 11.23
N ARG A 79 -2.07 -13.50 12.48
CA ARG A 79 -2.08 -14.78 13.16
C ARG A 79 -3.50 -15.33 13.33
N HIS A 80 -4.46 -14.49 13.75
CA HIS A 80 -5.86 -14.90 13.89
C HIS A 80 -6.47 -15.35 12.55
N LEU A 81 -6.13 -14.64 11.46
CA LEU A 81 -6.59 -15.00 10.11
C LEU A 81 -5.95 -16.32 9.62
N ILE A 82 -4.67 -16.56 9.91
CA ILE A 82 -4.03 -17.84 9.63
C ILE A 82 -4.72 -18.96 10.42
N ASP A 83 -4.97 -18.78 11.73
CA ASP A 83 -5.66 -19.75 12.58
C ASP A 83 -7.05 -20.11 12.01
N LEU A 84 -7.80 -19.14 11.53
CA LEU A 84 -9.11 -19.34 10.91
C LEU A 84 -8.99 -20.10 9.58
N PHE A 85 -8.23 -19.55 8.64
CA PHE A 85 -8.19 -20.05 7.27
C PHE A 85 -7.30 -21.29 7.06
N SER A 86 -6.55 -21.71 8.08
CA SER A 86 -5.95 -23.05 8.11
C SER A 86 -6.98 -24.15 8.38
N ARG A 87 -8.15 -23.79 8.93
CA ARG A 87 -9.29 -24.71 9.20
C ARG A 87 -10.40 -24.62 8.17
N GLN A 88 -10.47 -23.48 7.46
CA GLN A 88 -11.39 -23.22 6.36
C GLN A 88 -10.54 -23.03 5.10
N PRO A 89 -10.43 -24.04 4.22
CA PRO A 89 -9.55 -23.96 3.08
C PRO A 89 -9.96 -22.85 2.12
N ILE A 90 -9.00 -22.01 1.80
CA ILE A 90 -9.10 -20.92 0.84
C ILE A 90 -8.14 -21.16 -0.32
N ARG A 91 -8.42 -20.58 -1.48
CA ARG A 91 -7.57 -20.73 -2.69
C ARG A 91 -6.41 -19.77 -2.72
N ARG A 92 -6.59 -18.55 -2.18
CA ARG A 92 -5.58 -17.48 -2.15
C ARG A 92 -5.76 -16.59 -0.92
N TYR A 93 -4.64 -16.22 -0.34
CA TYR A 93 -4.54 -15.19 0.71
C TYR A 93 -3.55 -14.13 0.26
N VAL A 94 -4.00 -12.93 -0.08
CA VAL A 94 -3.13 -11.81 -0.47
C VAL A 94 -2.97 -10.86 0.71
N TYR A 95 -1.72 -10.62 1.11
CA TYR A 95 -1.35 -9.68 2.16
C TYR A 95 -0.63 -8.47 1.57
N THR A 96 -1.12 -7.26 1.86
CA THR A 96 -0.43 -6.02 1.50
C THR A 96 0.55 -5.64 2.60
N SER A 97 1.83 -5.88 2.34
CA SER A 97 2.98 -5.41 3.12
C SER A 97 3.46 -4.05 2.58
N SER A 98 4.65 -3.64 2.94
CA SER A 98 5.23 -2.35 2.54
C SER A 98 6.68 -2.50 2.10
N THR A 99 7.10 -1.69 1.13
CA THR A 99 8.52 -1.55 0.77
C THR A 99 9.37 -0.93 1.88
N SER A 100 8.78 -0.51 2.99
CA SER A 100 9.50 -0.06 4.19
C SER A 100 10.28 -1.18 4.90
N VAL A 101 10.03 -2.45 4.53
CA VAL A 101 10.83 -3.60 5.00
C VAL A 101 12.27 -3.57 4.51
N TYR A 102 12.56 -2.87 3.43
CA TYR A 102 13.91 -2.66 2.91
C TYR A 102 14.62 -1.50 3.61
N ALA A 103 15.85 -1.73 4.05
CA ALA A 103 16.63 -0.79 4.85
C ALA A 103 17.61 0.11 4.06
N GLN A 104 17.79 -0.14 2.77
CA GLN A 104 18.82 0.50 1.95
C GLN A 104 18.68 2.03 1.94
N THR A 105 19.83 2.72 2.06
CA THR A 105 19.92 4.19 2.16
C THR A 105 20.82 4.81 1.08
N ASP A 106 21.45 3.97 0.26
CA ASP A 106 22.50 4.32 -0.71
C ASP A 106 21.95 4.50 -2.15
N GLY A 107 20.65 4.43 -2.34
CA GLY A 107 20.04 4.54 -3.66
C GLY A 107 20.11 3.25 -4.50
N SER A 108 20.58 2.14 -3.93
CA SER A 108 20.66 0.86 -4.64
C SER A 108 19.30 0.31 -5.06
N TRP A 109 19.32 -0.57 -6.07
CA TRP A 109 18.14 -1.34 -6.46
C TRP A 109 17.87 -2.45 -5.44
N VAL A 110 16.59 -2.60 -5.08
CA VAL A 110 16.10 -3.72 -4.25
C VAL A 110 15.07 -4.51 -5.03
N ALA A 111 15.18 -5.83 -4.94
CA ALA A 111 14.22 -6.81 -5.43
C ALA A 111 13.63 -7.60 -4.25
N GLU A 112 12.76 -8.54 -4.52
CA GLU A 112 12.04 -9.30 -3.48
C GLU A 112 12.98 -10.15 -2.62
N GLU A 113 14.13 -10.55 -3.17
CA GLU A 113 15.19 -11.32 -2.51
C GLU A 113 16.17 -10.45 -1.70
N SER A 114 16.10 -9.12 -1.82
CA SER A 114 16.98 -8.21 -1.10
C SER A 114 16.77 -8.29 0.40
N PRO A 115 17.83 -8.06 1.22
CA PRO A 115 17.74 -8.11 2.68
C PRO A 115 16.66 -7.17 3.23
N THR A 116 15.89 -7.66 4.23
CA THR A 116 14.84 -6.93 4.93
C THR A 116 15.20 -6.76 6.40
N GLU A 117 16.09 -5.79 6.69
CA GLU A 117 16.64 -5.50 8.02
C GLU A 117 16.35 -4.05 8.43
N PRO A 118 15.05 -3.64 8.48
CA PRO A 118 14.69 -2.26 8.75
C PRO A 118 15.06 -1.83 10.17
N GLN A 119 15.52 -0.59 10.32
CA GLN A 119 15.81 0.01 11.61
C GLN A 119 14.56 0.43 12.38
N SER A 120 13.47 0.73 11.68
CA SER A 120 12.20 1.12 12.26
C SER A 120 11.49 -0.07 12.90
N GLU A 121 11.10 0.04 14.16
CA GLU A 121 10.34 -1.01 14.89
C GLU A 121 9.03 -1.37 14.17
N THR A 122 8.33 -0.39 13.61
CA THR A 122 7.11 -0.65 12.84
C THR A 122 7.38 -1.48 11.59
N SER A 123 8.46 -1.23 10.87
CA SER A 123 8.85 -2.03 9.71
C SER A 123 9.36 -3.42 10.11
N GLN A 124 9.99 -3.56 11.28
CA GLN A 124 10.34 -4.89 11.84
C GLN A 124 9.10 -5.74 12.14
N VAL A 125 8.00 -5.11 12.57
CA VAL A 125 6.72 -5.82 12.73
C VAL A 125 6.22 -6.36 11.40
N LEU A 126 6.30 -5.58 10.32
CA LEU A 126 5.92 -6.04 8.97
C LEU A 126 6.79 -7.23 8.52
N VAL A 127 8.10 -7.19 8.73
CA VAL A 127 9.01 -8.32 8.45
C VAL A 127 8.62 -9.57 9.26
N LYS A 128 8.28 -9.41 10.55
CA LYS A 128 7.79 -10.51 11.38
C LYS A 128 6.48 -11.08 10.86
N THR A 129 5.59 -10.24 10.35
CA THR A 129 4.31 -10.66 9.74
C THR A 129 4.55 -11.46 8.46
N GLU A 130 5.42 -10.98 7.57
CA GLU A 130 5.81 -11.73 6.36
C GLU A 130 6.40 -13.10 6.71
N LYS A 131 7.35 -13.16 7.68
CA LYS A 131 7.92 -14.43 8.16
C LYS A 131 6.85 -15.38 8.73
N ARG A 132 5.85 -14.86 9.41
CA ARG A 132 4.73 -15.67 9.92
C ARG A 132 3.90 -16.29 8.80
N LEU A 133 3.60 -15.52 7.74
CA LEU A 133 2.91 -16.02 6.56
C LEU A 133 3.71 -17.10 5.82
N PHE A 134 5.03 -16.91 5.68
CA PHE A 134 5.91 -17.94 5.11
C PHE A 134 5.95 -19.21 5.95
N ALA A 135 6.06 -19.09 7.26
CA ALA A 135 6.03 -20.24 8.15
C ALA A 135 4.71 -21.03 8.02
N ALA A 136 3.57 -20.34 7.90
CA ALA A 136 2.28 -20.98 7.67
C ALA A 136 2.24 -21.67 6.28
N ALA A 137 2.76 -21.04 5.24
CA ALA A 137 2.84 -21.63 3.91
C ALA A 137 3.66 -22.93 3.91
N LEU A 138 4.78 -22.96 4.62
CA LEU A 138 5.63 -24.16 4.72
C LEU A 138 5.01 -25.26 5.58
N ALA A 139 4.35 -24.90 6.71
CA ALA A 139 3.83 -25.87 7.67
C ALA A 139 2.48 -26.48 7.25
N THR A 140 1.62 -25.69 6.59
CA THR A 140 0.22 -26.07 6.32
C THR A 140 -0.21 -25.82 4.87
N ASN A 141 0.70 -25.51 3.96
CA ASN A 141 0.41 -25.07 2.59
C ASN A 141 -0.55 -23.87 2.55
N PHE A 142 -0.50 -22.99 3.56
CA PHE A 142 -1.32 -21.78 3.59
C PHE A 142 -1.05 -20.91 2.36
N PRO A 143 -2.07 -20.55 1.55
CA PRO A 143 -1.87 -20.02 0.20
C PRO A 143 -1.55 -18.52 0.20
N ALA A 144 -0.57 -18.08 1.02
CA ALA A 144 -0.19 -16.68 1.17
C ALA A 144 0.61 -16.17 -0.03
N ILE A 145 0.25 -14.97 -0.47
CA ILE A 145 1.00 -14.14 -1.43
C ILE A 145 1.21 -12.78 -0.78
N ILE A 146 2.43 -12.27 -0.83
CA ILE A 146 2.80 -11.01 -0.19
C ILE A 146 3.06 -9.95 -1.25
N LEU A 147 2.40 -8.80 -1.13
CA LEU A 147 2.63 -7.63 -1.95
C LEU A 147 3.32 -6.55 -1.12
N ARG A 148 4.59 -6.25 -1.39
CA ARG A 148 5.33 -5.14 -0.78
C ARG A 148 5.01 -3.87 -1.55
N VAL A 149 4.07 -3.07 -1.03
CA VAL A 149 3.51 -1.90 -1.72
C VAL A 149 4.35 -0.66 -1.40
N ALA A 150 4.68 0.10 -2.42
CA ALA A 150 5.35 1.40 -2.33
C ALA A 150 4.40 2.50 -1.80
N GLY A 151 4.84 3.74 -1.78
CA GLY A 151 4.01 4.87 -1.36
C GLY A 151 2.76 5.01 -2.22
N ILE A 152 1.59 4.73 -1.66
CA ILE A 152 0.32 4.77 -2.41
C ILE A 152 -0.12 6.23 -2.59
N TYR A 153 -0.46 6.60 -3.82
CA TYR A 153 -1.07 7.88 -4.18
C TYR A 153 -2.32 7.68 -5.04
N GLY A 154 -2.99 8.79 -5.41
CA GLY A 154 -4.23 8.82 -6.18
C GLY A 154 -5.37 9.46 -5.39
N PRO A 155 -6.63 9.25 -5.73
CA PRO A 155 -7.75 9.90 -5.06
C PRO A 155 -7.69 9.78 -3.54
N GLU A 156 -7.71 10.94 -2.85
CA GLU A 156 -7.66 11.07 -1.39
C GLU A 156 -6.37 10.55 -0.72
N ARG A 157 -5.31 10.27 -1.49
CA ARG A 157 -4.03 9.74 -1.01
C ARG A 157 -2.85 10.47 -1.63
N GLY A 158 -1.66 10.26 -1.04
CA GLY A 158 -0.43 10.91 -1.50
C GLY A 158 0.06 11.95 -0.50
N HIS A 159 0.65 11.48 0.61
CA HIS A 159 1.09 12.34 1.72
C HIS A 159 1.98 13.52 1.27
N LEU A 160 2.97 13.26 0.41
CA LEU A 160 3.87 14.30 -0.10
C LEU A 160 3.14 15.32 -0.97
N PHE A 161 2.22 14.87 -1.81
CA PHE A 161 1.38 15.74 -2.64
C PHE A 161 0.47 16.62 -1.78
N GLN A 162 -0.20 16.05 -0.79
CA GLN A 162 -1.04 16.79 0.14
C GLN A 162 -0.24 17.83 0.95
N GLN A 163 0.97 17.48 1.40
CA GLN A 163 1.87 18.44 2.05
C GLN A 163 2.29 19.57 1.09
N PHE A 164 2.55 19.23 -0.17
CA PHE A 164 2.90 20.22 -1.19
C PHE A 164 1.76 21.24 -1.40
N LEU A 165 0.54 20.75 -1.59
CA LEU A 165 -0.65 21.61 -1.79
C LEU A 165 -0.91 22.55 -0.60
N ARG A 166 -0.58 22.11 0.64
CA ARG A 166 -0.72 22.94 1.84
C ARG A 166 0.49 23.83 2.14
N GLY A 167 1.55 23.81 1.30
CA GLY A 167 2.79 24.55 1.57
C GLY A 167 3.61 24.00 2.76
N GLU A 168 3.28 22.80 3.23
CA GLU A 168 3.93 22.13 4.36
C GLU A 168 5.10 21.24 3.95
N ALA A 169 5.25 20.98 2.65
CA ALA A 169 6.31 20.13 2.13
C ALA A 169 7.70 20.69 2.44
N ARG A 170 8.65 19.80 2.70
CA ARG A 170 10.06 20.14 2.95
C ARG A 170 10.97 19.16 2.22
N LEU A 171 12.05 19.66 1.63
CA LEU A 171 13.11 18.83 1.06
C LEU A 171 13.96 18.22 2.17
N SER A 172 14.14 16.91 2.16
CA SER A 172 15.06 16.21 3.07
C SER A 172 16.49 16.35 2.54
N GLY A 173 17.34 17.09 3.25
CA GLY A 173 18.69 17.41 2.80
C GLY A 173 18.67 18.20 1.49
N ASP A 174 19.42 17.75 0.51
CA ASP A 174 19.47 18.32 -0.84
C ASP A 174 18.30 17.84 -1.74
N GLY A 175 17.43 16.98 -1.24
CA GLY A 175 16.32 16.39 -2.00
C GLY A 175 16.71 15.20 -2.89
N SER A 176 17.94 14.68 -2.77
CA SER A 176 18.43 13.52 -3.55
C SER A 176 17.80 12.19 -3.12
N ARG A 177 17.11 12.16 -1.98
CA ARG A 177 16.45 10.96 -1.48
C ARG A 177 15.46 10.40 -2.49
N LEU A 178 15.62 9.11 -2.82
CA LEU A 178 14.71 8.38 -3.70
C LEU A 178 13.40 8.03 -2.98
N ILE A 179 12.32 8.21 -3.69
CA ILE A 179 10.97 7.81 -3.33
C ILE A 179 10.43 6.85 -4.38
N ASN A 180 9.65 5.87 -3.92
CA ASN A 180 8.98 4.91 -4.79
C ASN A 180 7.49 5.04 -4.53
N MET A 181 6.71 5.04 -5.59
CA MET A 181 5.28 5.29 -5.54
C MET A 181 4.51 4.25 -6.35
N ILE A 182 3.22 4.20 -6.15
CA ILE A 182 2.28 3.41 -6.94
C ILE A 182 0.89 4.04 -6.86
N HIS A 183 0.20 4.12 -7.98
CA HIS A 183 -1.17 4.61 -7.98
C HIS A 183 -2.12 3.59 -7.30
N ARG A 184 -3.13 4.08 -6.58
CA ARG A 184 -4.12 3.25 -5.88
C ARG A 184 -4.79 2.22 -6.78
N ASP A 185 -5.14 2.60 -8.01
CA ASP A 185 -5.81 1.71 -8.96
C ASP A 185 -4.86 0.60 -9.45
N ASP A 186 -3.56 0.88 -9.54
CA ASP A 186 -2.54 -0.11 -9.88
C ASP A 186 -2.27 -1.08 -8.72
N VAL A 187 -2.42 -0.63 -7.47
CA VAL A 187 -2.43 -1.56 -6.31
C VAL A 187 -3.62 -2.51 -6.42
N VAL A 188 -4.80 -2.02 -6.79
CA VAL A 188 -5.99 -2.86 -7.01
C VAL A 188 -5.72 -3.88 -8.13
N ALA A 189 -5.17 -3.44 -9.26
CA ALA A 189 -4.80 -4.33 -10.37
C ALA A 189 -3.78 -5.40 -9.94
N ALA A 190 -2.76 -5.03 -9.17
CA ALA A 190 -1.75 -5.95 -8.64
C ALA A 190 -2.36 -7.00 -7.69
N ILE A 191 -3.30 -6.60 -6.82
CA ILE A 191 -4.02 -7.54 -5.94
C ILE A 191 -4.83 -8.53 -6.77
N ILE A 192 -5.57 -8.05 -7.76
CA ILE A 192 -6.39 -8.92 -8.63
C ILE A 192 -5.50 -9.88 -9.40
N ALA A 193 -4.42 -9.42 -10.00
CA ALA A 193 -3.45 -10.30 -10.67
C ALA A 193 -2.87 -11.36 -9.72
N ALA A 194 -2.56 -10.99 -8.47
CA ALA A 194 -2.11 -11.94 -7.47
C ALA A 194 -3.17 -12.99 -7.11
N LEU A 195 -4.46 -12.61 -7.07
CA LEU A 195 -5.57 -13.53 -6.83
C LEU A 195 -5.77 -14.50 -8.00
N GLU A 196 -5.65 -14.02 -9.24
CA GLU A 196 -5.92 -14.80 -10.45
C GLU A 196 -4.76 -15.74 -10.81
N VAL A 197 -3.52 -15.20 -10.88
CA VAL A 197 -2.36 -15.93 -11.40
C VAL A 197 -1.18 -16.05 -10.42
N GLY A 198 -1.26 -15.41 -9.25
CA GLY A 198 -0.18 -15.42 -8.27
C GLY A 198 0.11 -16.82 -7.73
N VAL A 199 1.36 -17.06 -7.35
CA VAL A 199 1.83 -18.33 -6.79
C VAL A 199 1.97 -18.20 -5.28
N ALA A 200 1.38 -19.13 -4.53
CA ALA A 200 1.50 -19.19 -3.08
C ALA A 200 2.98 -19.25 -2.62
N GLY A 201 3.31 -18.57 -1.53
CA GLY A 201 4.67 -18.46 -1.04
C GLY A 201 5.54 -17.42 -1.76
N ARG A 202 4.99 -16.67 -2.73
CA ARG A 202 5.73 -15.62 -3.45
C ARG A 202 5.52 -14.23 -2.84
N ILE A 203 6.54 -13.40 -3.05
CA ILE A 203 6.52 -11.95 -2.78
C ILE A 203 6.59 -11.21 -4.11
N TYR A 204 5.88 -10.09 -4.20
CA TYR A 204 5.94 -9.18 -5.33
C TYR A 204 6.06 -7.73 -4.82
N ASN A 205 7.02 -6.99 -5.36
CA ASN A 205 7.09 -5.55 -5.15
C ASN A 205 6.06 -4.85 -6.02
N VAL A 206 5.26 -3.99 -5.41
CA VAL A 206 4.21 -3.21 -6.08
C VAL A 206 4.63 -1.74 -6.05
N ALA A 207 5.32 -1.33 -7.09
CA ALA A 207 5.80 0.03 -7.35
C ALA A 207 5.59 0.37 -8.82
N ASP A 208 5.53 1.66 -9.17
CA ASP A 208 5.57 2.13 -10.55
C ASP A 208 6.95 1.91 -11.19
N ASP A 209 7.08 2.27 -12.47
CA ASP A 209 8.32 2.02 -13.24
C ASP A 209 9.39 3.09 -12.99
N GLU A 210 9.08 4.16 -12.21
CA GLU A 210 9.95 5.33 -12.08
C GLU A 210 10.27 5.69 -10.61
N PRO A 211 11.28 5.06 -9.99
CA PRO A 211 11.85 5.60 -8.76
C PRO A 211 12.41 7.01 -9.01
N VAL A 212 11.97 7.99 -8.23
CA VAL A 212 12.28 9.41 -8.47
C VAL A 212 12.90 10.04 -7.22
N THR A 213 13.76 11.04 -7.39
CA THR A 213 14.25 11.82 -6.25
C THR A 213 13.15 12.75 -5.72
N GLN A 214 13.21 13.06 -4.44
CA GLN A 214 12.27 14.00 -3.83
C GLN A 214 12.32 15.38 -4.52
N ARG A 215 13.51 15.81 -4.95
CA ARG A 215 13.70 17.07 -5.68
C ARG A 215 13.00 17.05 -7.02
N GLU A 216 13.20 16.02 -7.83
CA GLU A 216 12.57 15.87 -9.15
C GLU A 216 11.04 15.80 -9.01
N PHE A 217 10.53 15.07 -8.01
CA PHE A 217 9.10 15.01 -7.73
C PHE A 217 8.51 16.38 -7.43
N PHE A 218 9.12 17.14 -6.52
CA PHE A 218 8.61 18.46 -6.18
C PHE A 218 8.84 19.50 -7.28
N SER A 219 9.94 19.41 -8.05
CA SER A 219 10.14 20.28 -9.21
C SER A 219 9.03 20.08 -10.22
N TRP A 220 8.71 18.83 -10.54
CA TRP A 220 7.61 18.52 -11.43
C TRP A 220 6.26 19.05 -10.92
N LEU A 221 5.96 18.90 -9.61
CA LEU A 221 4.73 19.47 -9.04
C LEU A 221 4.71 21.00 -9.08
N SER A 222 5.85 21.64 -8.81
CA SER A 222 5.99 23.10 -8.90
C SER A 222 5.65 23.61 -10.31
N ASP A 223 6.16 22.93 -11.33
CA ASP A 223 5.89 23.28 -12.74
C ASP A 223 4.42 23.05 -13.11
N GLN A 224 3.82 21.91 -12.68
CA GLN A 224 2.43 21.59 -13.00
C GLN A 224 1.41 22.51 -12.33
N LEU A 225 1.72 23.04 -11.15
CA LEU A 225 0.79 23.78 -10.31
C LEU A 225 1.14 25.26 -10.18
N ALA A 226 2.21 25.72 -10.85
CA ALA A 226 2.75 27.07 -10.72
C ALA A 226 2.96 27.47 -9.23
N MET A 227 3.42 26.53 -8.40
CA MET A 227 3.68 26.72 -6.98
C MET A 227 5.18 26.72 -6.72
N PRO A 228 5.67 27.43 -5.67
CA PRO A 228 7.09 27.46 -5.36
C PRO A 228 7.62 26.08 -4.90
N MET A 229 8.89 25.83 -5.19
CA MET A 229 9.60 24.65 -4.66
C MET A 229 9.59 24.67 -3.13
N PRO A 230 9.37 23.49 -2.48
CA PRO A 230 9.47 23.38 -1.03
C PRO A 230 10.86 23.76 -0.54
N PRO A 231 10.96 24.52 0.57
CA PRO A 231 12.22 24.84 1.17
C PRO A 231 12.89 23.58 1.79
N PRO A 232 14.22 23.63 2.02
CA PRO A 232 14.91 22.57 2.75
C PRO A 232 14.32 22.39 4.16
N ALA A 233 14.28 21.13 4.63
CA ALA A 233 13.90 20.83 6.00
C ALA A 233 14.90 21.42 6.99
N THR A 234 14.41 21.99 8.08
CA THR A 234 15.27 22.44 9.17
C THR A 234 15.94 21.26 9.88
N ARG A 235 17.01 21.51 10.61
CA ARG A 235 17.72 20.49 11.39
C ARG A 235 16.78 19.78 12.39
N GLN A 236 15.82 20.48 12.98
CA GLN A 236 14.86 19.95 13.92
C GLN A 236 13.82 19.04 13.23
N GLU A 237 13.40 19.35 11.99
CA GLU A 237 12.49 18.53 11.21
C GLU A 237 13.18 17.24 10.71
N MET A 238 14.48 17.31 10.40
CA MET A 238 15.28 16.13 10.01
C MET A 238 15.44 15.12 11.15
N THR A 239 15.64 15.57 12.39
CA THR A 239 15.81 14.68 13.55
C THR A 239 14.54 13.91 13.92
N ARG A 240 13.36 14.40 13.56
CA ARG A 240 12.08 13.70 13.79
C ARG A 240 11.85 12.51 12.84
N LYS A 241 12.53 12.48 11.70
CA LYS A 241 12.39 11.42 10.66
C LYS A 241 13.43 10.32 10.86
N ARG A 242 13.24 9.46 11.86
CA ARG A 242 14.08 8.26 12.03
C ARG A 242 13.77 7.22 10.93
N GLY A 243 14.81 6.53 10.43
CA GLY A 243 14.66 5.41 9.51
C GLY A 243 14.33 5.79 8.06
N VAL A 244 14.83 6.94 7.61
CA VAL A 244 14.66 7.38 6.21
C VAL A 244 15.49 6.48 5.29
N THR A 245 14.82 5.78 4.37
CA THR A 245 15.47 4.96 3.34
C THR A 245 15.56 5.71 2.01
N SER A 246 16.55 5.36 1.21
CA SER A 246 16.75 5.84 -0.16
C SER A 246 17.14 4.63 -1.02
N LYS A 247 16.26 4.18 -1.90
CA LYS A 247 16.41 2.97 -2.69
C LYS A 247 15.54 3.02 -3.94
N ARG A 248 15.84 2.19 -4.91
CA ARG A 248 15.01 1.93 -6.09
C ARG A 248 14.34 0.58 -5.94
N VAL A 249 13.02 0.52 -6.00
CA VAL A 249 12.27 -0.74 -5.88
C VAL A 249 11.99 -1.29 -7.26
N SER A 250 12.49 -2.51 -7.54
CA SER A 250 12.23 -3.21 -8.78
C SER A 250 10.83 -3.84 -8.74
N ASN A 251 10.02 -3.57 -9.75
CA ASN A 251 8.70 -4.19 -9.96
C ASN A 251 8.74 -5.28 -11.04
N ARG A 252 9.94 -5.75 -11.41
CA ARG A 252 10.12 -6.73 -12.52
C ARG A 252 9.25 -7.96 -12.35
N LYS A 253 9.18 -8.54 -11.15
CA LYS A 253 8.36 -9.75 -10.88
C LYS A 253 6.88 -9.49 -11.02
N LEU A 254 6.40 -8.34 -10.55
CA LEU A 254 5.02 -7.90 -10.77
C LEU A 254 4.66 -7.92 -12.26
N ARG A 255 5.54 -7.34 -13.10
CA ARG A 255 5.34 -7.24 -14.54
C ARG A 255 5.49 -8.60 -15.24
N SER A 256 6.52 -9.38 -14.90
CA SER A 256 6.85 -10.62 -15.63
C SER A 256 6.06 -11.85 -15.17
N GLU A 257 5.82 -12.02 -13.87
CA GLU A 257 5.15 -13.20 -13.32
C GLU A 257 3.63 -13.00 -13.18
N LEU A 258 3.18 -11.83 -12.63
CA LEU A 258 1.76 -11.54 -12.51
C LEU A 258 1.15 -10.93 -13.78
N LYS A 259 1.96 -10.58 -14.79
CA LYS A 259 1.51 -9.91 -16.02
C LYS A 259 0.69 -8.64 -15.74
N CYS A 260 0.97 -8.00 -14.61
CA CYS A 260 0.25 -6.81 -14.20
C CYS A 260 0.68 -5.61 -15.04
N GLU A 261 -0.24 -5.10 -15.85
CA GLU A 261 -0.05 -3.84 -16.58
C GLU A 261 -0.46 -2.68 -15.68
N LEU A 262 0.42 -1.66 -15.56
CA LEU A 262 0.14 -0.46 -14.79
C LEU A 262 -0.64 0.54 -15.66
N LYS A 263 -1.75 1.02 -15.15
CA LYS A 263 -2.53 2.10 -15.76
C LYS A 263 -1.74 3.42 -15.69
N TYR A 264 -0.97 3.59 -14.61
CA TYR A 264 -0.12 4.74 -14.38
C TYR A 264 1.34 4.30 -14.18
N PRO A 265 2.06 3.99 -15.28
CA PRO A 265 3.43 3.48 -15.21
C PRO A 265 4.42 4.42 -14.51
N THR A 266 4.12 5.71 -14.44
CA THR A 266 4.95 6.70 -13.73
C THR A 266 4.08 7.63 -12.88
N PHE A 267 4.69 8.20 -11.86
CA PHE A 267 4.04 9.19 -11.01
C PHE A 267 3.49 10.38 -11.80
N ARG A 268 4.14 10.76 -12.91
CA ARG A 268 3.71 11.89 -13.75
C ARG A 268 2.33 11.66 -14.34
N GLN A 269 2.11 10.49 -14.90
CA GLN A 269 0.81 10.13 -15.48
C GLN A 269 -0.29 10.08 -14.40
N GLY A 270 0.02 9.47 -13.26
CA GLY A 270 -0.94 9.33 -12.17
C GLY A 270 -1.28 10.67 -11.51
N TYR A 271 -0.28 11.51 -11.23
CA TYR A 271 -0.55 12.84 -10.66
C TYR A 271 -1.13 13.83 -11.67
N SER A 272 -0.80 13.73 -12.97
CA SER A 272 -1.51 14.53 -13.99
C SER A 272 -3.00 14.21 -13.98
N ALA A 273 -3.38 12.93 -13.93
CA ALA A 273 -4.78 12.53 -13.83
C ALA A 273 -5.44 13.04 -12.54
N GLU A 274 -4.73 12.98 -11.39
CA GLU A 274 -5.23 13.46 -10.11
C GLU A 274 -5.38 14.99 -10.07
N ILE A 275 -4.43 15.73 -10.60
CA ILE A 275 -4.51 17.20 -10.75
C ILE A 275 -5.72 17.58 -11.59
N THR A 276 -5.89 16.96 -12.76
CA THR A 276 -7.06 17.18 -13.63
C THR A 276 -8.37 16.89 -12.90
N ARG A 277 -8.45 15.79 -12.14
CA ARG A 277 -9.61 15.43 -11.33
C ARG A 277 -9.92 16.50 -10.27
N LEU A 278 -8.91 16.97 -9.55
CA LEU A 278 -9.06 17.98 -8.50
C LEU A 278 -9.46 19.35 -9.09
N GLN A 279 -8.93 19.72 -10.24
CA GLN A 279 -9.32 20.94 -10.97
C GLN A 279 -10.79 20.87 -11.42
N ALA A 280 -11.20 19.74 -12.00
CA ALA A 280 -12.58 19.53 -12.42
C ALA A 280 -13.57 19.55 -11.24
N ALA A 281 -13.11 19.13 -10.04
CA ALA A 281 -13.89 19.19 -8.81
C ALA A 281 -13.85 20.57 -8.09
N GLY A 282 -13.14 21.57 -8.65
CA GLY A 282 -12.95 22.87 -8.00
C GLY A 282 -12.12 22.83 -6.71
N GLN A 283 -11.37 21.76 -6.49
CA GLN A 283 -10.53 21.56 -5.29
C GLN A 283 -9.09 22.03 -5.49
N LEU A 284 -8.70 22.32 -6.73
CA LEU A 284 -7.48 23.05 -7.09
C LEU A 284 -7.89 24.19 -8.01
N PHE A 285 -7.48 25.42 -7.68
CA PHE A 285 -7.62 26.52 -8.60
C PHE A 285 -6.74 26.24 -9.82
N ALA A 286 -7.30 26.41 -11.03
CA ALA A 286 -6.48 26.50 -12.24
C ALA A 286 -5.49 27.64 -11.98
N GLY A 287 -4.19 27.31 -12.01
CA GLY A 287 -3.16 28.33 -11.81
C GLY A 287 -3.48 29.53 -12.71
N ALA A 288 -3.63 30.69 -12.11
CA ALA A 288 -3.80 31.90 -12.85
C ALA A 288 -2.53 32.08 -13.69
N GLY A 289 -2.61 31.65 -14.95
CA GLY A 289 -1.66 32.03 -15.98
C GLY A 289 -1.84 33.53 -16.17
N GLY A 290 -0.93 34.30 -15.64
CA GLY A 290 -0.70 35.69 -15.90
C GLY A 290 0.69 35.87 -16.44
#